data_55ef7cbbec08c1bcc72d4accd7548e4a
#
_entry.id   55ef7cbbec08c1bcc72d4accd7548e4a
#
_cell.length_a   1.000
_cell.length_b   1.000
_cell.length_c   1.000
_cell.angle_alpha   90.00
_cell.angle_beta   90.00
_cell.angle_gamma   90.00
#
_symmetry.space_group_name_H-M   'P 1'
#
loop_
_entity.id
_entity.type
_entity.pdbx_description
1 polymer ?
#
loop_
_entity_poly.entity_id
_entity_poly.type
_entity_poly.pdbx_seq_one_letter_code
_entity_poly.pdbx_strand_id
1 'polypeptide(L)'
;CSSDLGGAFGGREDISLQVHCCLLALVTKRPIKMQYGREESFFGHIHRHPATIFMRHHADRDGTLRRVESRLVLDGGAYASTSSAVLINAVTHVQGPYQCENATVDGYAVRTNNPPCGAMRGFGVVQACFAHESQMDKLAQACGLSPVDIRLKNAMRTGDKLITGQVIESVAPVERCIRETAALPMPAPLPDSPDPLEIPGGSGLTARKSNIRRGVGWGVSIKNLMYSEGFDDYATARCHLADGVATLQFATAEVGQGFVVLAQQIARSVLGVDTVLLEPISTAIGSAGSTSASRQTWMSGGAVDGACRLVRERMFEAVAKKHGLDPIRLTVEGTEVVDTMGTLRVPVADATRGLSFDETFEHHHRPTEELDENGQGNCHVAFAFVAHRAVVDVDPDLGLVKVVQIATAQDVGKVLNPLAALGQIEGGIAQGLGLAVMEEIVLRDGKMRNPSFTDYLLPTALDAPEVVATMIEEPEPQAPLGAKGIGEPPCISVTPAIVAAIRAATGRDLPRTPVRPQDIVFGP
;
A
#
# COMPACT_ATOMS: atom_id res chain seq x y z
N CYS A 1 -1.40 -7.68 -25.43
CA CYS A 1 -2.46 -7.36 -24.47
C CYS A 1 -2.26 -5.95 -23.96
N SER A 2 -3.31 -5.12 -23.94
CA SER A 2 -3.29 -3.80 -23.32
C SER A 2 -4.29 -3.80 -22.16
N SER A 3 -3.83 -3.42 -20.96
CA SER A 3 -4.67 -3.42 -19.77
C SER A 3 -4.25 -2.30 -18.80
N ASP A 4 -3.87 -1.15 -19.34
CA ASP A 4 -2.99 -0.24 -18.63
C ASP A 4 -3.68 0.64 -17.59
N LEU A 5 -4.94 0.99 -17.73
CA LEU A 5 -5.61 1.95 -16.85
C LEU A 5 -6.82 1.37 -16.14
N GLY A 6 -7.21 1.99 -15.02
CA GLY A 6 -8.37 1.62 -14.22
C GLY A 6 -8.02 0.92 -12.90
N GLY A 7 -6.73 0.81 -12.57
CA GLY A 7 -6.25 0.18 -11.35
C GLY A 7 -6.18 -1.34 -11.44
N ALA A 8 -5.42 -1.96 -10.56
CA ALA A 8 -5.31 -3.40 -10.39
C ALA A 8 -5.53 -3.82 -8.93
N PHE A 9 -4.85 -3.15 -7.99
CA PHE A 9 -4.94 -3.37 -6.55
C PHE A 9 -4.74 -4.83 -6.09
N GLY A 10 -4.11 -5.68 -6.96
CA GLY A 10 -3.92 -7.11 -6.78
C GLY A 10 -4.89 -7.97 -7.63
N GLY A 11 -6.07 -7.49 -7.98
CA GLY A 11 -7.09 -8.26 -8.71
C GLY A 11 -6.71 -8.67 -10.14
N ARG A 12 -5.58 -8.19 -10.68
CA ARG A 12 -5.07 -8.56 -12.01
C ARG A 12 -3.82 -9.45 -11.97
N GLU A 13 -3.48 -10.00 -10.83
CA GLU A 13 -2.38 -10.95 -10.73
C GLU A 13 -2.74 -12.30 -11.34
N ASP A 14 -4.00 -12.71 -11.24
CA ASP A 14 -4.50 -13.93 -11.87
C ASP A 14 -4.87 -13.67 -13.34
N ILE A 15 -4.38 -14.56 -14.23
CA ILE A 15 -4.60 -14.52 -15.67
C ILE A 15 -5.91 -15.23 -15.99
N SER A 16 -7.02 -14.52 -16.09
CA SER A 16 -8.34 -15.09 -16.43
C SER A 16 -8.74 -14.80 -17.88
N LEU A 17 -8.99 -13.53 -18.20
CA LEU A 17 -9.48 -13.07 -19.49
C LEU A 17 -8.47 -13.30 -20.62
N GLN A 18 -7.19 -13.12 -20.33
CA GLN A 18 -6.10 -13.18 -21.31
C GLN A 18 -6.00 -14.56 -21.95
N VAL A 19 -6.12 -15.64 -21.17
CA VAL A 19 -6.08 -17.01 -21.67
C VAL A 19 -7.20 -17.27 -22.68
N HIS A 20 -8.42 -16.86 -22.36
CA HIS A 20 -9.57 -17.01 -23.25
C HIS A 20 -9.40 -16.21 -24.55
N CYS A 21 -8.93 -14.95 -24.44
CA CYS A 21 -8.70 -14.08 -25.58
C CYS A 21 -7.63 -14.66 -26.52
N CYS A 22 -6.51 -15.14 -25.99
CA CYS A 22 -5.44 -15.75 -26.75
C CYS A 22 -5.89 -17.05 -27.44
N LEU A 23 -6.61 -17.91 -26.71
CA LEU A 23 -7.15 -19.16 -27.27
C LEU A 23 -8.10 -18.89 -28.45
N LEU A 24 -9.02 -17.94 -28.29
CA LEU A 24 -9.93 -17.55 -29.36
C LEU A 24 -9.18 -17.00 -30.58
N ALA A 25 -8.15 -16.19 -30.38
CA ALA A 25 -7.31 -15.67 -31.48
C ALA A 25 -6.58 -16.80 -32.22
N LEU A 26 -6.06 -17.79 -31.50
CA LEU A 26 -5.41 -18.97 -32.07
C LEU A 26 -6.40 -19.81 -32.91
N VAL A 27 -7.60 -20.04 -32.42
CA VAL A 27 -8.62 -20.84 -33.10
C VAL A 27 -9.18 -20.12 -34.32
N THR A 28 -9.53 -18.87 -34.20
CA THR A 28 -10.19 -18.09 -35.25
C THR A 28 -9.22 -17.53 -36.30
N LYS A 29 -7.93 -17.42 -35.94
CA LYS A 29 -6.88 -16.74 -36.74
C LYS A 29 -7.22 -15.27 -37.04
N ARG A 30 -7.92 -14.60 -36.11
CA ARG A 30 -8.35 -13.20 -36.22
C ARG A 30 -7.99 -12.43 -34.96
N PRO A 31 -7.83 -11.11 -35.02
CA PRO A 31 -7.76 -10.28 -33.82
C PRO A 31 -9.02 -10.46 -32.96
N ILE A 32 -8.83 -10.64 -31.65
CA ILE A 32 -9.92 -10.82 -30.68
C ILE A 32 -9.85 -9.71 -29.66
N LYS A 33 -11.03 -9.15 -29.33
CA LYS A 33 -11.25 -8.25 -28.19
C LYS A 33 -12.25 -8.90 -27.25
N MET A 34 -11.88 -8.99 -25.97
CA MET A 34 -12.77 -9.45 -24.89
C MET A 34 -12.91 -8.36 -23.84
N GLN A 35 -14.09 -8.28 -23.27
CA GLN A 35 -14.39 -7.38 -22.16
C GLN A 35 -15.42 -8.04 -21.26
N TYR A 36 -15.14 -8.15 -19.96
CA TYR A 36 -16.16 -8.55 -18.99
C TYR A 36 -17.16 -7.42 -18.77
N GLY A 37 -18.45 -7.77 -18.70
CA GLY A 37 -19.44 -6.95 -18.05
C GLY A 37 -19.19 -6.88 -16.54
N ARG A 38 -19.96 -6.06 -15.81
CA ARG A 38 -19.75 -5.91 -14.37
C ARG A 38 -20.00 -7.22 -13.61
N GLU A 39 -21.08 -7.90 -13.91
CA GLU A 39 -21.42 -9.18 -13.31
C GLU A 39 -20.36 -10.25 -13.61
N GLU A 40 -19.95 -10.37 -14.87
CA GLU A 40 -18.86 -11.27 -15.27
C GLU A 40 -17.56 -10.96 -14.52
N SER A 41 -17.24 -9.68 -14.31
CA SER A 41 -16.06 -9.26 -13.55
C SER A 41 -16.14 -9.72 -12.09
N PHE A 42 -17.31 -9.66 -11.44
CA PHE A 42 -17.49 -10.19 -10.08
C PHE A 42 -17.27 -11.69 -9.98
N PHE A 43 -17.64 -12.46 -11.00
CA PHE A 43 -17.42 -13.92 -11.02
C PHE A 43 -16.06 -14.33 -11.55
N GLY A 44 -15.48 -13.54 -12.46
CA GLY A 44 -14.24 -13.87 -13.18
C GLY A 44 -12.96 -13.38 -12.54
N HIS A 45 -13.02 -12.54 -11.51
CA HIS A 45 -11.86 -12.04 -10.77
C HIS A 45 -11.79 -12.62 -9.37
N ILE A 46 -10.57 -12.61 -8.82
CA ILE A 46 -10.33 -12.92 -7.41
C ILE A 46 -10.79 -11.77 -6.51
N HIS A 47 -11.08 -12.11 -5.25
CA HIS A 47 -11.54 -11.17 -4.25
C HIS A 47 -10.64 -11.18 -3.01
N ARG A 48 -10.81 -10.19 -2.12
CA ARG A 48 -10.19 -10.21 -0.80
C ARG A 48 -10.73 -11.39 0.02
N HIS A 49 -9.85 -12.13 0.67
CA HIS A 49 -10.24 -13.25 1.52
C HIS A 49 -11.17 -12.78 2.65
N PRO A 50 -12.37 -13.34 2.79
CA PRO A 50 -13.09 -13.29 4.05
C PRO A 50 -12.24 -13.94 5.14
N ALA A 51 -12.25 -13.35 6.34
CA ALA A 51 -11.43 -13.81 7.44
C ALA A 51 -12.24 -13.94 8.74
N THR A 52 -11.99 -15.01 9.49
CA THR A 52 -12.42 -15.13 10.87
C THR A 52 -11.17 -15.20 11.73
N ILE A 53 -11.05 -14.27 12.68
CA ILE A 53 -9.84 -14.12 13.48
C ILE A 53 -10.21 -14.14 14.95
N PHE A 54 -9.66 -15.12 15.67
CA PHE A 54 -9.70 -15.19 17.12
C PHE A 54 -8.37 -14.64 17.63
N MET A 55 -8.42 -13.59 18.44
CA MET A 55 -7.22 -12.92 18.93
C MET A 55 -7.33 -12.56 20.40
N ARG A 56 -6.24 -12.71 21.14
CA ARG A 56 -6.11 -12.33 22.53
C ARG A 56 -4.76 -11.66 22.77
N HIS A 57 -4.80 -10.49 23.38
CA HIS A 57 -3.61 -9.82 23.89
C HIS A 57 -3.51 -10.00 25.40
N HIS A 58 -2.30 -10.28 25.87
CA HIS A 58 -1.96 -10.33 27.29
C HIS A 58 -1.01 -9.18 27.60
N ALA A 59 -1.30 -8.44 28.66
CA ALA A 59 -0.48 -7.32 29.07
C ALA A 59 -0.37 -7.23 30.59
N ASP A 60 0.65 -6.54 31.06
CA ASP A 60 0.75 -6.11 32.43
C ASP A 60 -0.30 -5.06 32.76
N ARG A 61 -0.54 -4.79 34.03
CA ARG A 61 -1.53 -3.79 34.48
C ARG A 61 -1.22 -2.37 33.99
N ASP A 62 0.04 -2.10 33.69
CA ASP A 62 0.47 -0.82 33.14
C ASP A 62 0.29 -0.71 31.61
N GLY A 63 -0.24 -1.75 30.97
CA GLY A 63 -0.49 -1.82 29.53
C GLY A 63 0.67 -2.34 28.69
N THR A 64 1.77 -2.81 29.28
CA THR A 64 2.88 -3.40 28.53
C THR A 64 2.46 -4.74 27.93
N LEU A 65 2.46 -4.88 26.61
CA LEU A 65 2.08 -6.07 25.88
C LEU A 65 3.12 -7.20 26.12
N ARG A 66 2.66 -8.37 26.50
CA ARG A 66 3.52 -9.52 26.84
C ARG A 66 3.35 -10.71 25.92
N ARG A 67 2.14 -10.89 25.39
CA ARG A 67 1.85 -12.04 24.53
C ARG A 67 0.69 -11.76 23.60
N VAL A 68 0.81 -12.26 22.39
CA VAL A 68 -0.26 -12.30 21.38
C VAL A 68 -0.60 -13.75 21.08
N GLU A 69 -1.88 -14.09 21.18
CA GLU A 69 -2.42 -15.36 20.72
C GLU A 69 -3.41 -15.08 19.59
N SER A 70 -3.24 -15.76 18.45
CA SER A 70 -4.12 -15.55 17.31
C SER A 70 -4.36 -16.84 16.54
N ARG A 71 -5.61 -17.02 16.10
CA ARG A 71 -6.00 -18.02 15.11
C ARG A 71 -6.74 -17.36 13.98
N LEU A 72 -6.15 -17.42 12.77
CA LEU A 72 -6.73 -16.87 11.56
C LEU A 72 -7.26 -17.98 10.66
N VAL A 73 -8.47 -17.78 10.15
CA VAL A 73 -9.05 -18.65 9.13
C VAL A 73 -9.46 -17.78 7.96
N LEU A 74 -8.83 -18.00 6.81
CA LEU A 74 -9.13 -17.31 5.55
C LEU A 74 -9.96 -18.22 4.64
N ASP A 75 -11.05 -17.74 4.10
CA ASP A 75 -11.78 -18.41 3.02
C ASP A 75 -11.07 -18.16 1.69
N GLY A 76 -10.42 -19.19 1.13
CA GLY A 76 -9.70 -19.10 -0.14
C GLY A 76 -10.60 -19.29 -1.37
N GLY A 77 -11.84 -19.73 -1.16
CA GLY A 77 -12.73 -20.08 -2.27
C GLY A 77 -12.34 -21.38 -3.00
N ALA A 78 -12.77 -21.51 -4.24
CA ALA A 78 -12.68 -22.74 -5.01
C ALA A 78 -11.25 -23.07 -5.52
N TYR A 79 -10.41 -22.06 -5.70
CA TYR A 79 -9.05 -22.18 -6.23
C TYR A 79 -8.03 -21.55 -5.28
N ALA A 80 -6.78 -22.01 -5.38
CA ALA A 80 -5.72 -21.57 -4.48
C ALA A 80 -5.30 -20.11 -4.70
N SER A 81 -5.15 -19.69 -5.97
CA SER A 81 -4.56 -18.40 -6.32
C SER A 81 -3.34 -18.09 -5.42
N THR A 82 -3.30 -16.95 -4.78
CA THR A 82 -2.25 -16.54 -3.84
C THR A 82 -2.62 -16.74 -2.36
N SER A 83 -3.60 -17.60 -2.05
CA SER A 83 -4.15 -17.75 -0.69
C SER A 83 -3.10 -18.12 0.36
N SER A 84 -2.12 -18.99 0.04
CA SER A 84 -1.04 -19.35 0.96
C SER A 84 -0.16 -18.16 1.30
N ALA A 85 0.27 -17.39 0.31
CA ALA A 85 1.10 -16.21 0.52
C ALA A 85 0.34 -15.08 1.26
N VAL A 86 -0.96 -14.90 0.99
CA VAL A 86 -1.82 -13.98 1.75
C VAL A 86 -1.91 -14.40 3.21
N LEU A 87 -2.04 -15.71 3.48
CA LEU A 87 -2.06 -16.24 4.83
C LEU A 87 -0.73 -15.99 5.57
N ILE A 88 0.40 -16.31 4.94
CA ILE A 88 1.73 -16.09 5.54
C ILE A 88 1.90 -14.60 5.88
N ASN A 89 1.54 -13.71 4.96
CA ASN A 89 1.59 -12.27 5.23
C ASN A 89 0.67 -11.85 6.38
N ALA A 90 -0.53 -12.41 6.47
CA ALA A 90 -1.45 -12.12 7.57
C ALA A 90 -0.88 -12.57 8.91
N VAL A 91 -0.39 -13.82 9.02
CA VAL A 91 0.09 -14.38 10.30
C VAL A 91 1.39 -13.73 10.77
N THR A 92 2.30 -13.36 9.88
CA THR A 92 3.54 -12.68 10.25
C THR A 92 3.33 -11.25 10.74
N HIS A 93 2.14 -10.66 10.48
CA HIS A 93 1.80 -9.29 10.87
C HIS A 93 0.72 -9.19 11.96
N VAL A 94 0.31 -10.29 12.60
CA VAL A 94 -0.72 -10.26 13.66
C VAL A 94 -0.32 -9.48 14.90
N GLN A 95 0.98 -9.35 15.14
CA GLN A 95 1.54 -8.54 16.23
C GLN A 95 1.25 -7.05 16.03
N GLY A 96 1.08 -6.61 14.76
CA GLY A 96 1.07 -5.19 14.43
C GLY A 96 2.44 -4.53 14.64
N PRO A 97 2.50 -3.20 14.65
CA PRO A 97 3.75 -2.45 14.87
C PRO A 97 4.06 -2.31 16.37
N TYR A 98 3.86 -3.39 17.14
CA TYR A 98 4.00 -3.37 18.60
C TYR A 98 5.04 -4.35 19.07
N GLN A 99 5.82 -3.94 20.07
CA GLN A 99 6.78 -4.79 20.74
C GLN A 99 6.05 -5.87 21.53
N CYS A 100 6.37 -7.14 21.25
CA CYS A 100 5.79 -8.28 21.94
C CYS A 100 6.82 -9.42 21.99
N GLU A 101 7.10 -9.91 23.19
CA GLU A 101 8.12 -10.95 23.40
C GLU A 101 7.65 -12.34 23.00
N ASN A 102 6.34 -12.61 23.06
CA ASN A 102 5.78 -13.93 22.87
C ASN A 102 4.56 -13.89 21.95
N ALA A 103 4.51 -14.83 21.01
CA ALA A 103 3.35 -15.03 20.16
C ALA A 103 3.05 -16.51 19.97
N THR A 104 1.76 -16.83 19.86
CA THR A 104 1.28 -18.12 19.38
C THR A 104 0.27 -17.84 18.28
N VAL A 105 0.58 -18.26 17.05
CA VAL A 105 -0.21 -17.92 15.89
C VAL A 105 -0.47 -19.16 15.05
N ASP A 106 -1.75 -19.47 14.83
CA ASP A 106 -2.20 -20.51 13.92
C ASP A 106 -2.94 -19.87 12.74
N GLY A 107 -2.56 -20.22 11.52
CA GLY A 107 -3.19 -19.71 10.31
C GLY A 107 -3.70 -20.83 9.40
N TYR A 108 -4.87 -20.63 8.82
CA TYR A 108 -5.50 -21.58 7.91
C TYR A 108 -6.07 -20.85 6.70
N ALA A 109 -5.69 -21.23 5.48
CA ALA A 109 -6.39 -20.89 4.26
C ALA A 109 -7.24 -22.10 3.85
N VAL A 110 -8.55 -21.94 3.89
CA VAL A 110 -9.51 -23.02 3.70
C VAL A 110 -10.05 -22.99 2.29
N ARG A 111 -9.99 -24.11 1.60
CA ARG A 111 -10.61 -24.28 0.30
C ARG A 111 -12.12 -24.47 0.49
N THR A 112 -12.93 -23.70 -0.26
CA THR A 112 -14.39 -23.77 -0.20
C THR A 112 -14.99 -23.76 -1.61
N ASN A 113 -16.31 -23.85 -1.71
CA ASN A 113 -17.05 -23.70 -2.96
C ASN A 113 -17.47 -22.25 -3.26
N ASN A 114 -16.95 -21.28 -2.49
CA ASN A 114 -17.17 -19.86 -2.74
C ASN A 114 -16.33 -19.38 -3.94
N PRO A 115 -16.65 -18.19 -4.50
CA PRO A 115 -15.80 -17.55 -5.51
C PRO A 115 -14.34 -17.46 -5.06
N PRO A 116 -13.36 -17.55 -5.98
CA PRO A 116 -11.95 -17.59 -5.63
C PRO A 116 -11.49 -16.27 -4.99
N CYS A 117 -10.63 -16.40 -3.99
CA CYS A 117 -9.95 -15.27 -3.35
C CYS A 117 -8.47 -15.27 -3.71
N GLY A 118 -7.85 -14.11 -3.71
CA GLY A 118 -6.43 -13.94 -4.05
C GLY A 118 -5.89 -12.59 -3.60
N ALA A 119 -4.94 -12.06 -4.36
CA ALA A 119 -4.27 -10.81 -4.04
C ALA A 119 -5.24 -9.62 -4.03
N MET A 120 -5.20 -8.84 -2.97
CA MET A 120 -5.88 -7.56 -2.85
C MET A 120 -5.06 -6.64 -1.94
N ARG A 121 -4.96 -5.36 -2.28
CA ARG A 121 -4.17 -4.30 -1.64
C ARG A 121 -4.09 -4.49 -0.11
N GLY A 122 -2.87 -4.63 0.42
CA GLY A 122 -2.59 -4.98 1.82
C GLY A 122 -2.37 -6.46 2.11
N PHE A 123 -2.78 -7.38 1.20
CA PHE A 123 -2.35 -8.78 1.11
C PHE A 123 -2.37 -9.54 2.43
N GLY A 124 -3.53 -9.58 3.10
CA GLY A 124 -3.71 -10.27 4.40
C GLY A 124 -3.48 -9.39 5.63
N VAL A 125 -2.62 -8.38 5.53
CA VAL A 125 -2.32 -7.49 6.67
C VAL A 125 -3.51 -6.61 7.06
N VAL A 126 -4.41 -6.27 6.13
CA VAL A 126 -5.66 -5.54 6.43
C VAL A 126 -6.53 -6.32 7.42
N GLN A 127 -6.67 -7.62 7.21
CA GLN A 127 -7.44 -8.51 8.08
C GLN A 127 -6.79 -8.62 9.47
N ALA A 128 -5.48 -8.87 9.51
CA ALA A 128 -4.71 -8.93 10.75
C ALA A 128 -4.76 -7.60 11.52
N CYS A 129 -4.65 -6.47 10.81
CA CYS A 129 -4.69 -5.14 11.40
C CYS A 129 -6.03 -4.85 12.08
N PHE A 130 -7.14 -5.23 11.48
CA PHE A 130 -8.45 -5.08 12.12
C PHE A 130 -8.52 -5.80 13.47
N ALA A 131 -7.94 -6.99 13.56
CA ALA A 131 -7.95 -7.78 14.78
C ALA A 131 -7.02 -7.20 15.85
N HIS A 132 -5.74 -6.95 15.54
CA HIS A 132 -4.80 -6.44 16.56
C HIS A 132 -5.16 -5.03 17.04
N GLU A 133 -5.65 -4.15 16.18
CA GLU A 133 -6.06 -2.79 16.56
C GLU A 133 -7.32 -2.81 17.44
N SER A 134 -8.26 -3.74 17.17
CA SER A 134 -9.41 -3.97 18.04
C SER A 134 -8.99 -4.47 19.43
N GLN A 135 -7.95 -5.29 19.52
CA GLN A 135 -7.39 -5.74 20.80
C GLN A 135 -6.66 -4.61 21.54
N MET A 136 -5.93 -3.75 20.82
CA MET A 136 -5.26 -2.58 21.44
C MET A 136 -6.27 -1.61 22.07
N ASP A 137 -7.43 -1.39 21.46
CA ASP A 137 -8.49 -0.56 22.05
C ASP A 137 -9.09 -1.21 23.32
N LYS A 138 -9.36 -2.52 23.28
CA LYS A 138 -9.84 -3.26 24.47
C LYS A 138 -8.80 -3.26 25.59
N LEU A 139 -7.53 -3.37 25.24
CA LEU A 139 -6.43 -3.32 26.19
C LEU A 139 -6.29 -1.92 26.81
N ALA A 140 -6.38 -0.86 26.01
CA ALA A 140 -6.39 0.53 26.49
C ALA A 140 -7.48 0.74 27.54
N GLN A 141 -8.70 0.31 27.25
CA GLN A 141 -9.83 0.39 28.17
C GLN A 141 -9.58 -0.41 29.46
N ALA A 142 -9.07 -1.64 29.35
CA ALA A 142 -8.79 -2.51 30.51
C ALA A 142 -7.69 -1.96 31.42
N CYS A 143 -6.70 -1.24 30.87
CA CYS A 143 -5.59 -0.64 31.60
C CYS A 143 -5.84 0.81 32.01
N GLY A 144 -6.97 1.42 31.63
CA GLY A 144 -7.27 2.82 31.91
C GLY A 144 -6.37 3.81 31.15
N LEU A 145 -5.85 3.42 30.01
CA LEU A 145 -5.00 4.23 29.13
C LEU A 145 -5.82 4.81 27.96
N SER A 146 -5.35 5.91 27.40
CA SER A 146 -5.92 6.39 26.14
C SER A 146 -5.52 5.46 24.97
N PRO A 147 -6.29 5.44 23.86
CA PRO A 147 -5.92 4.70 22.64
C PRO A 147 -4.55 5.10 22.08
N VAL A 148 -4.12 6.33 22.29
CA VAL A 148 -2.80 6.82 21.87
C VAL A 148 -1.71 6.31 22.81
N ASP A 149 -1.93 6.42 24.14
CA ASP A 149 -0.90 6.07 25.12
C ASP A 149 -0.56 4.58 25.11
N ILE A 150 -1.57 3.69 24.95
CA ILE A 150 -1.34 2.24 24.86
C ILE A 150 -0.49 1.90 23.63
N ARG A 151 -0.72 2.57 22.49
CA ARG A 151 0.03 2.37 21.26
C ARG A 151 1.45 2.92 21.37
N LEU A 152 1.63 4.12 21.91
CA LEU A 152 2.96 4.71 22.15
C LEU A 152 3.80 3.86 23.10
N LYS A 153 3.17 3.32 24.15
CA LYS A 153 3.83 2.48 25.14
C LYS A 153 4.44 1.22 24.52
N ASN A 154 3.73 0.63 23.57
CA ASN A 154 4.12 -0.63 22.94
C ASN A 154 4.71 -0.46 21.53
N ALA A 155 4.90 0.77 21.05
CA ALA A 155 5.39 1.03 19.70
C ALA A 155 6.75 0.37 19.44
N MET A 156 6.86 -0.34 18.33
CA MET A 156 8.13 -0.91 17.84
C MET A 156 9.16 0.18 17.55
N ARG A 157 10.41 -0.18 17.72
CA ARG A 157 11.58 0.65 17.44
C ARG A 157 12.58 -0.10 16.56
N THR A 158 13.48 0.64 15.95
CA THR A 158 14.66 0.05 15.29
C THR A 158 15.40 -0.85 16.27
N GLY A 159 15.74 -2.05 15.84
CA GLY A 159 16.37 -3.09 16.64
C GLY A 159 15.39 -4.06 17.33
N ASP A 160 14.10 -3.76 17.36
CA ASP A 160 13.10 -4.68 17.88
C ASP A 160 12.88 -5.86 16.93
N LYS A 161 12.32 -6.94 17.47
CA LYS A 161 12.06 -8.18 16.73
C LYS A 161 10.58 -8.33 16.41
N LEU A 162 10.33 -8.79 15.20
CA LEU A 162 9.03 -9.35 14.82
C LEU A 162 8.84 -10.74 15.44
N ILE A 163 7.61 -11.23 15.42
CA ILE A 163 7.29 -12.61 15.89
C ILE A 163 7.99 -13.69 15.08
N THR A 164 8.46 -13.40 13.87
CA THR A 164 9.32 -14.26 13.04
C THR A 164 10.79 -14.29 13.49
N GLY A 165 11.15 -13.56 14.55
CA GLY A 165 12.54 -13.39 14.98
C GLY A 165 13.33 -12.35 14.17
N GLN A 166 12.80 -11.89 13.03
CA GLN A 166 13.46 -10.88 12.21
C GLN A 166 13.62 -9.55 12.96
N VAL A 167 14.84 -9.01 12.93
CA VAL A 167 15.15 -7.69 13.51
C VAL A 167 14.77 -6.59 12.50
N ILE A 168 14.16 -5.52 12.97
CA ILE A 168 13.92 -4.31 12.18
C ILE A 168 15.22 -3.50 12.14
N GLU A 169 15.93 -3.58 11.03
CA GLU A 169 17.24 -2.93 10.85
C GLU A 169 17.10 -1.46 10.42
N SER A 170 16.09 -1.15 9.62
CA SER A 170 15.79 0.21 9.18
C SER A 170 15.10 1.03 10.27
N VAL A 171 15.02 2.35 10.06
CA VAL A 171 14.26 3.22 10.98
C VAL A 171 12.80 2.79 11.04
N ALA A 172 12.32 2.55 12.28
CA ALA A 172 10.92 2.22 12.57
C ALA A 172 10.22 3.44 13.22
N PRO A 173 9.67 4.38 12.44
CA PRO A 173 9.15 5.64 12.96
C PRO A 173 7.72 5.51 13.53
N VAL A 174 7.38 4.38 14.16
CA VAL A 174 6.03 4.10 14.68
C VAL A 174 5.56 5.16 15.66
N GLU A 175 6.41 5.49 16.64
CA GLU A 175 6.10 6.54 17.63
C GLU A 175 5.88 7.89 16.95
N ARG A 176 6.70 8.23 15.95
CA ARG A 176 6.58 9.46 15.18
C ARG A 176 5.28 9.48 14.36
N CYS A 177 4.92 8.38 13.70
CA CYS A 177 3.65 8.24 12.99
C CYS A 177 2.45 8.53 13.93
N ILE A 178 2.44 7.94 15.14
CA ILE A 178 1.37 8.15 16.11
C ILE A 178 1.32 9.61 16.58
N ARG A 179 2.46 10.19 16.97
CA ARG A 179 2.53 11.56 17.50
C ARG A 179 2.18 12.61 16.45
N GLU A 180 2.70 12.49 15.24
CA GLU A 180 2.39 13.44 14.16
C GLU A 180 0.91 13.34 13.77
N THR A 181 0.35 12.12 13.67
CA THR A 181 -1.09 11.95 13.44
C THR A 181 -1.94 12.59 14.56
N ALA A 182 -1.50 12.47 15.82
CA ALA A 182 -2.19 13.06 16.96
C ALA A 182 -2.14 14.60 16.94
N ALA A 183 -1.07 15.17 16.43
CA ALA A 183 -0.88 16.62 16.34
C ALA A 183 -1.64 17.28 15.17
N LEU A 184 -2.10 16.50 14.18
CA LEU A 184 -2.88 17.04 13.06
C LEU A 184 -4.21 17.65 13.56
N PRO A 185 -4.72 18.71 12.90
CA PRO A 185 -5.91 19.41 13.34
C PRO A 185 -7.14 18.48 13.40
N MET A 186 -7.99 18.72 14.38
CA MET A 186 -9.30 18.08 14.47
C MET A 186 -10.30 18.85 13.60
N PRO A 187 -11.28 18.16 12.99
CA PRO A 187 -12.35 18.85 12.28
C PRO A 187 -13.20 19.68 13.24
N ALA A 188 -13.75 20.77 12.73
CA ALA A 188 -14.63 21.64 13.50
C ALA A 188 -15.81 20.84 14.10
N PRO A 189 -16.35 21.28 15.26
CA PRO A 189 -17.60 20.75 15.78
C PRO A 189 -18.73 20.92 14.75
N LEU A 190 -19.70 20.00 14.79
CA LEU A 190 -20.87 20.10 13.93
C LEU A 190 -21.63 21.40 14.22
N PRO A 191 -21.88 22.29 13.22
CA PRO A 191 -22.55 23.55 13.41
C PRO A 191 -24.01 23.37 13.87
N ASP A 192 -24.66 24.43 14.38
CA ASP A 192 -26.04 24.35 14.86
C ASP A 192 -27.05 24.03 13.75
N SER A 193 -26.77 24.48 12.53
CA SER A 193 -27.52 24.18 11.33
C SER A 193 -26.55 23.58 10.29
N PRO A 194 -26.25 22.28 10.38
CA PRO A 194 -25.33 21.65 9.44
C PRO A 194 -25.94 21.54 8.05
N ASP A 195 -25.08 21.56 7.04
CA ASP A 195 -25.50 21.18 5.68
C ASP A 195 -26.02 19.71 5.71
N PRO A 196 -27.20 19.44 5.19
CA PRO A 196 -27.71 18.08 5.10
C PRO A 196 -26.77 17.07 4.46
N LEU A 197 -25.91 17.49 3.54
CA LEU A 197 -24.91 16.62 2.89
C LEU A 197 -23.70 16.28 3.80
N GLU A 198 -23.50 17.05 4.87
CA GLU A 198 -22.38 16.85 5.80
C GLU A 198 -22.73 15.99 7.01
N ILE A 199 -24.00 15.62 7.17
CA ILE A 199 -24.46 14.77 8.28
C ILE A 199 -24.72 13.33 7.83
N PRO A 200 -24.75 12.36 8.77
CA PRO A 200 -25.11 10.97 8.44
C PRO A 200 -26.44 10.88 7.69
N GLY A 201 -26.46 10.08 6.58
CA GLY A 201 -27.64 9.93 5.72
C GLY A 201 -27.74 10.92 4.56
N GLY A 202 -26.82 11.88 4.46
CA GLY A 202 -26.59 12.71 3.26
C GLY A 202 -27.67 13.70 2.90
N SER A 203 -28.91 13.30 2.77
CA SER A 203 -30.02 14.19 2.39
C SER A 203 -30.61 15.02 3.54
N GLY A 204 -30.15 14.82 4.77
CA GLY A 204 -30.66 15.47 5.96
C GLY A 204 -32.10 15.13 6.37
N LEU A 205 -32.73 14.22 5.67
CA LEU A 205 -34.11 13.81 5.96
C LEU A 205 -34.20 12.80 7.10
N THR A 206 -33.12 12.11 7.43
CA THR A 206 -33.09 11.00 8.36
C THR A 206 -32.37 11.33 9.66
N ALA A 207 -31.22 11.99 9.62
CA ALA A 207 -30.45 12.34 10.80
C ALA A 207 -30.83 13.73 11.36
N ARG A 208 -30.92 13.82 12.70
CA ARG A 208 -31.08 15.11 13.41
C ARG A 208 -29.82 15.39 14.20
N LYS A 209 -29.32 16.63 14.18
CA LYS A 209 -28.13 17.04 14.93
C LYS A 209 -28.14 16.55 16.38
N SER A 210 -29.29 16.62 17.05
CA SER A 210 -29.43 16.20 18.45
C SER A 210 -29.12 14.73 18.71
N ASN A 211 -29.22 13.88 17.68
CA ASN A 211 -28.97 12.44 17.76
C ASN A 211 -27.54 12.09 17.37
N ILE A 212 -26.85 12.98 16.67
CA ILE A 212 -25.50 12.71 16.14
C ILE A 212 -24.49 12.70 17.28
N ARG A 213 -23.68 11.64 17.31
CA ARG A 213 -22.57 11.46 18.24
C ARG A 213 -21.26 11.41 17.47
N ARG A 214 -20.32 12.26 17.84
CA ARG A 214 -18.97 12.24 17.27
C ARG A 214 -18.09 11.25 18.02
N GLY A 215 -17.37 10.41 17.26
CA GLY A 215 -16.37 9.50 17.78
C GLY A 215 -15.01 9.70 17.12
N VAL A 216 -13.97 9.35 17.87
CA VAL A 216 -12.57 9.37 17.39
C VAL A 216 -11.98 7.98 17.61
N GLY A 217 -11.34 7.43 16.58
CA GLY A 217 -10.70 6.13 16.63
C GLY A 217 -9.31 6.16 16.01
N TRP A 218 -8.52 5.15 16.34
CA TRP A 218 -7.12 5.04 15.94
C TRP A 218 -6.84 3.69 15.31
N GLY A 219 -5.89 3.68 14.38
CA GLY A 219 -5.33 2.47 13.80
C GLY A 219 -3.88 2.70 13.43
N VAL A 220 -3.01 1.75 13.76
CA VAL A 220 -1.59 1.80 13.44
C VAL A 220 -1.20 0.50 12.74
N SER A 221 -0.34 0.56 11.74
CA SER A 221 0.04 -0.60 10.97
C SER A 221 1.51 -0.64 10.60
N ILE A 222 1.96 -1.86 10.36
CA ILE A 222 3.22 -2.21 9.72
C ILE A 222 2.90 -2.99 8.44
N LYS A 223 3.66 -2.77 7.39
CA LYS A 223 3.56 -3.54 6.13
C LYS A 223 4.94 -3.84 5.60
N ASN A 224 5.21 -5.11 5.31
CA ASN A 224 6.37 -5.49 4.54
C ASN A 224 6.28 -4.94 3.12
N LEU A 225 7.41 -4.58 2.56
CA LEU A 225 7.59 -4.13 1.18
C LEU A 225 8.36 -5.19 0.40
N MET A 226 8.14 -5.25 -0.92
CA MET A 226 8.68 -6.23 -1.87
C MET A 226 8.18 -7.66 -1.61
N TYR A 227 8.61 -8.59 -2.47
CA TYR A 227 8.42 -10.01 -2.25
C TYR A 227 9.29 -10.47 -1.08
N SER A 228 8.92 -11.58 -0.48
CA SER A 228 9.50 -12.08 0.76
C SER A 228 9.75 -13.59 0.69
N GLU A 229 10.25 -14.15 1.77
CA GLU A 229 10.31 -15.62 2.00
C GLU A 229 11.20 -16.35 0.98
N GLY A 230 12.43 -15.86 0.77
CA GLY A 230 13.40 -16.49 -0.11
C GLY A 230 13.19 -16.24 -1.60
N PHE A 231 12.17 -15.45 -1.98
CA PHE A 231 11.93 -15.13 -3.39
C PHE A 231 13.00 -14.17 -3.92
N ASP A 232 13.71 -14.59 -4.98
CA ASP A 232 14.67 -13.74 -5.69
C ASP A 232 13.91 -12.80 -6.63
N ASP A 233 13.64 -11.59 -6.17
CA ASP A 233 12.91 -10.57 -6.90
C ASP A 233 13.88 -9.64 -7.64
N TYR A 234 13.60 -9.39 -8.93
CA TYR A 234 14.40 -8.49 -9.76
C TYR A 234 13.56 -7.68 -10.75
N ALA A 235 14.17 -6.60 -11.26
CA ALA A 235 13.64 -5.81 -12.35
C ALA A 235 14.75 -5.35 -13.29
N THR A 236 14.47 -5.31 -14.60
CA THR A 236 15.42 -4.89 -15.63
C THR A 236 14.93 -3.61 -16.29
N ALA A 237 15.84 -2.65 -16.51
CA ALA A 237 15.60 -1.45 -17.31
C ALA A 237 16.77 -1.16 -18.23
N ARG A 238 16.49 -0.53 -19.37
CA ARG A 238 17.47 -0.02 -20.33
C ARG A 238 17.31 1.49 -20.45
N CYS A 239 18.43 2.18 -20.55
CA CYS A 239 18.50 3.60 -20.81
C CYS A 239 19.40 3.85 -22.02
N HIS A 240 18.87 4.54 -23.01
CA HIS A 240 19.60 5.04 -24.16
C HIS A 240 19.63 6.55 -24.12
N LEU A 241 20.82 7.17 -24.25
CA LEU A 241 21.02 8.61 -24.28
C LEU A 241 21.73 9.02 -25.55
N ALA A 242 21.10 9.88 -26.34
CA ALA A 242 21.69 10.46 -27.55
C ALA A 242 21.19 11.91 -27.72
N ASP A 243 22.10 12.81 -28.13
CA ASP A 243 21.79 14.22 -28.43
C ASP A 243 20.93 14.92 -27.34
N GLY A 244 21.17 14.63 -26.06
CA GLY A 244 20.44 15.21 -24.92
C GLY A 244 19.05 14.61 -24.68
N VAL A 245 18.67 13.55 -25.39
CA VAL A 245 17.40 12.85 -25.21
C VAL A 245 17.63 11.48 -24.61
N ALA A 246 17.02 11.21 -23.48
CA ALA A 246 17.02 9.86 -22.88
C ALA A 246 15.80 9.07 -23.35
N THR A 247 15.99 7.79 -23.66
CA THR A 247 14.92 6.85 -23.98
C THR A 247 14.99 5.68 -23.01
N LEU A 248 13.90 5.42 -22.30
CA LEU A 248 13.81 4.33 -21.31
C LEU A 248 12.99 3.17 -21.88
N GLN A 249 13.41 1.96 -21.52
CA GLN A 249 12.67 0.73 -21.76
C GLN A 249 12.64 -0.12 -20.50
N PHE A 250 11.46 -0.64 -20.16
CA PHE A 250 11.23 -1.53 -19.00
C PHE A 250 9.96 -2.37 -19.22
N ALA A 251 9.80 -3.43 -18.43
CA ALA A 251 8.63 -4.32 -18.50
C ALA A 251 7.54 -4.01 -17.46
N THR A 252 7.72 -2.96 -16.66
CA THR A 252 6.80 -2.60 -15.56
C THR A 252 5.44 -2.17 -16.09
N ALA A 253 4.38 -2.86 -15.65
CA ALA A 253 3.02 -2.49 -16.00
C ALA A 253 2.59 -1.20 -15.27
N GLU A 254 2.15 -0.20 -16.06
CA GLU A 254 1.46 1.00 -15.57
C GLU A 254 -0.04 0.71 -15.52
N VAL A 255 -0.63 0.75 -14.33
CA VAL A 255 -2.06 0.51 -14.10
C VAL A 255 -2.78 1.73 -13.51
N GLY A 256 -2.12 2.89 -13.54
CA GLY A 256 -2.58 4.16 -13.00
C GLY A 256 -1.86 4.61 -11.73
N GLN A 257 -0.83 3.87 -11.27
CA GLN A 257 -0.07 4.19 -10.06
C GLN A 257 1.00 5.27 -10.28
N GLY A 258 1.31 5.64 -11.56
CA GLY A 258 2.22 6.74 -11.88
C GLY A 258 3.70 6.34 -12.00
N PHE A 259 4.03 5.08 -12.21
CA PHE A 259 5.41 4.63 -12.37
C PHE A 259 6.10 5.26 -13.59
N VAL A 260 5.36 5.45 -14.69
CA VAL A 260 5.86 6.13 -15.90
C VAL A 260 6.44 7.51 -15.58
N VAL A 261 5.71 8.31 -14.81
CA VAL A 261 6.16 9.66 -14.41
C VAL A 261 7.38 9.55 -13.50
N LEU A 262 7.37 8.60 -12.57
CA LEU A 262 8.50 8.36 -11.67
C LEU A 262 9.77 7.98 -12.44
N ALA A 263 9.69 7.05 -13.39
CA ALA A 263 10.83 6.65 -14.23
C ALA A 263 11.42 7.84 -15.01
N GLN A 264 10.56 8.70 -15.56
CA GLN A 264 11.00 9.93 -16.23
C GLN A 264 11.67 10.92 -15.27
N GLN A 265 11.16 11.07 -14.03
CA GLN A 265 11.77 11.93 -13.01
C GLN A 265 13.15 11.40 -12.59
N ILE A 266 13.31 10.09 -12.42
CA ILE A 266 14.60 9.47 -12.12
C ILE A 266 15.61 9.79 -13.24
N ALA A 267 15.25 9.53 -14.49
CA ALA A 267 16.15 9.78 -15.61
C ALA A 267 16.55 11.26 -15.73
N ARG A 268 15.60 12.19 -15.59
CA ARG A 268 15.90 13.63 -15.56
C ARG A 268 16.88 14.00 -14.45
N SER A 269 16.65 13.49 -13.25
CA SER A 269 17.50 13.78 -12.09
C SER A 269 18.91 13.20 -12.23
N VAL A 270 19.04 11.98 -12.77
CA VAL A 270 20.33 11.29 -12.87
C VAL A 270 21.17 11.80 -14.04
N LEU A 271 20.53 12.06 -15.18
CA LEU A 271 21.21 12.40 -16.46
C LEU A 271 21.29 13.91 -16.73
N GLY A 272 20.46 14.73 -16.07
CA GLY A 272 20.36 16.17 -16.37
C GLY A 272 19.73 16.45 -17.74
N VAL A 273 18.74 15.68 -18.13
CA VAL A 273 18.04 15.86 -19.43
C VAL A 273 16.61 16.34 -19.21
N ASP A 274 16.11 17.19 -20.10
CA ASP A 274 14.70 17.64 -20.05
C ASP A 274 13.77 16.64 -20.73
N THR A 275 14.21 16.05 -21.83
CA THR A 275 13.41 15.15 -22.64
C THR A 275 13.70 13.69 -22.32
N VAL A 276 12.67 12.99 -21.84
CA VAL A 276 12.71 11.54 -21.59
C VAL A 276 11.56 10.88 -22.34
N LEU A 277 11.90 10.03 -23.29
CA LEU A 277 10.98 9.21 -24.07
C LEU A 277 10.85 7.83 -23.42
N LEU A 278 9.75 7.16 -23.70
CA LEU A 278 9.50 5.79 -23.25
C LEU A 278 9.25 4.92 -24.47
N GLU A 279 9.93 3.78 -24.52
CA GLU A 279 9.57 2.72 -25.45
C GLU A 279 8.32 1.96 -24.97
N PRO A 280 7.58 1.31 -25.86
CA PRO A 280 6.48 0.45 -25.46
C PRO A 280 6.93 -0.60 -24.44
N ILE A 281 6.11 -0.83 -23.42
CA ILE A 281 6.35 -1.86 -22.40
C ILE A 281 6.52 -3.21 -23.06
N SER A 282 7.62 -3.90 -22.79
CA SER A 282 7.95 -5.17 -23.40
C SER A 282 8.76 -6.06 -22.47
N THR A 283 8.40 -7.33 -22.40
CA THR A 283 9.17 -8.36 -21.70
C THR A 283 10.42 -8.80 -22.46
N ALA A 284 10.67 -8.28 -23.66
CA ALA A 284 11.89 -8.55 -24.42
C ALA A 284 13.15 -8.01 -23.72
N ILE A 285 13.02 -7.00 -22.85
CA ILE A 285 14.14 -6.47 -22.08
C ILE A 285 14.47 -7.32 -20.83
N GLY A 286 13.56 -8.15 -20.38
CA GLY A 286 13.65 -8.90 -19.14
C GLY A 286 12.35 -8.84 -18.34
N SER A 287 12.45 -9.03 -17.03
CA SER A 287 11.30 -8.98 -16.12
C SER A 287 11.25 -7.66 -15.34
N ALA A 288 10.06 -7.33 -14.87
CA ALA A 288 9.85 -6.32 -13.83
C ALA A 288 9.05 -6.91 -12.65
N GLY A 289 8.74 -8.21 -12.68
CA GLY A 289 7.80 -8.81 -11.75
C GLY A 289 6.41 -8.19 -11.86
N SER A 290 5.53 -8.47 -10.90
CA SER A 290 4.21 -7.88 -10.89
C SER A 290 4.21 -6.47 -10.28
N THR A 291 3.22 -5.64 -10.67
CA THR A 291 2.94 -4.34 -10.04
C THR A 291 2.14 -4.58 -8.77
N SER A 292 2.79 -5.13 -7.73
CA SER A 292 2.21 -5.53 -6.45
C SER A 292 3.21 -5.33 -5.30
N ALA A 293 2.87 -5.76 -4.09
CA ALA A 293 3.73 -5.76 -2.90
C ALA A 293 4.43 -4.40 -2.60
N SER A 294 3.87 -3.30 -3.07
CA SER A 294 4.44 -1.94 -2.95
C SER A 294 5.90 -1.84 -3.40
N ARG A 295 6.28 -2.60 -4.45
CA ARG A 295 7.68 -2.85 -4.83
C ARG A 295 8.21 -2.00 -5.98
N GLN A 296 7.35 -1.45 -6.84
CA GLN A 296 7.81 -0.88 -8.12
C GLN A 296 8.74 0.33 -7.98
N THR A 297 8.52 1.20 -6.99
CA THR A 297 9.43 2.33 -6.73
C THR A 297 10.84 1.84 -6.41
N TRP A 298 10.97 0.78 -5.64
CA TRP A 298 12.26 0.20 -5.26
C TRP A 298 12.85 -0.64 -6.40
N MET A 299 12.12 -1.63 -6.90
CA MET A 299 12.64 -2.60 -7.87
C MET A 299 12.82 -1.99 -9.27
N SER A 300 11.73 -1.57 -9.90
CA SER A 300 11.81 -0.98 -11.24
C SER A 300 12.43 0.41 -11.23
N GLY A 301 12.19 1.20 -10.19
CA GLY A 301 12.87 2.49 -10.00
C GLY A 301 14.38 2.33 -9.81
N GLY A 302 14.80 1.31 -9.06
CA GLY A 302 16.21 0.94 -8.91
C GLY A 302 16.86 0.49 -10.22
N ALA A 303 16.13 -0.28 -11.03
CA ALA A 303 16.62 -0.68 -12.35
C ALA A 303 16.80 0.53 -13.28
N VAL A 304 15.84 1.47 -13.29
CA VAL A 304 15.95 2.72 -14.07
C VAL A 304 17.09 3.59 -13.56
N ASP A 305 17.23 3.76 -12.25
CA ASP A 305 18.33 4.53 -11.65
C ASP A 305 19.69 3.92 -12.02
N GLY A 306 19.83 2.60 -11.89
CA GLY A 306 21.06 1.89 -12.24
C GLY A 306 21.44 2.03 -13.72
N ALA A 307 20.48 1.82 -14.63
CA ALA A 307 20.73 2.00 -16.07
C ALA A 307 21.12 3.46 -16.42
N CYS A 308 20.42 4.44 -15.83
CA CYS A 308 20.77 5.85 -16.02
C CYS A 308 22.15 6.21 -15.46
N ARG A 309 22.55 5.63 -14.31
CA ARG A 309 23.90 5.84 -13.74
C ARG A 309 24.98 5.28 -14.62
N LEU A 310 24.82 4.08 -15.17
CA LEU A 310 25.77 3.50 -16.10
C LEU A 310 25.91 4.38 -17.35
N VAL A 311 24.81 4.85 -17.94
CA VAL A 311 24.82 5.79 -19.07
C VAL A 311 25.55 7.08 -18.69
N ARG A 312 25.29 7.64 -17.49
CA ARG A 312 25.98 8.83 -17.00
C ARG A 312 27.49 8.64 -16.84
N GLU A 313 27.93 7.50 -16.33
CA GLU A 313 29.34 7.17 -16.22
C GLU A 313 30.00 7.14 -17.58
N ARG A 314 29.38 6.50 -18.59
CA ARG A 314 29.87 6.50 -19.97
C ARG A 314 29.93 7.91 -20.58
N MET A 315 28.93 8.73 -20.31
CA MET A 315 28.93 10.14 -20.72
C MET A 315 30.09 10.90 -20.06
N PHE A 316 30.31 10.71 -18.77
CA PHE A 316 31.42 11.35 -18.05
C PHE A 316 32.78 10.91 -18.60
N GLU A 317 32.99 9.63 -18.89
CA GLU A 317 34.21 9.13 -19.55
C GLU A 317 34.46 9.84 -20.91
N ALA A 318 33.41 9.98 -21.72
CA ALA A 318 33.53 10.64 -23.03
C ALA A 318 33.84 12.14 -22.88
N VAL A 319 33.16 12.85 -21.97
CA VAL A 319 33.40 14.27 -21.68
C VAL A 319 34.81 14.48 -21.12
N ALA A 320 35.21 13.69 -20.15
CA ALA A 320 36.54 13.76 -19.52
C ALA A 320 37.65 13.56 -20.55
N LYS A 321 37.53 12.56 -21.42
CA LYS A 321 38.47 12.31 -22.51
C LYS A 321 38.59 13.51 -23.46
N LYS A 322 37.45 14.13 -23.82
CA LYS A 322 37.41 15.29 -24.71
C LYS A 322 38.09 16.52 -24.12
N HIS A 323 38.00 16.72 -22.82
CA HIS A 323 38.45 17.92 -22.10
C HIS A 323 39.75 17.72 -21.29
N GLY A 324 40.33 16.50 -21.28
CA GLY A 324 41.53 16.18 -20.52
C GLY A 324 41.33 16.21 -19.01
N LEU A 325 40.11 15.79 -18.54
CA LEU A 325 39.71 15.78 -17.15
C LEU A 325 39.68 14.34 -16.60
N ASP A 326 39.57 14.21 -15.29
CA ASP A 326 39.27 12.95 -14.62
C ASP A 326 37.73 12.80 -14.53
N PRO A 327 37.13 11.68 -15.00
CA PRO A 327 35.68 11.46 -14.91
C PRO A 327 35.11 11.60 -13.49
N ILE A 328 35.88 11.27 -12.45
CA ILE A 328 35.46 11.35 -11.04
C ILE A 328 35.15 12.78 -10.60
N ARG A 329 35.67 13.77 -11.30
CA ARG A 329 35.46 15.19 -11.04
C ARG A 329 34.17 15.71 -11.66
N LEU A 330 33.52 14.92 -12.53
CA LEU A 330 32.31 15.35 -13.21
C LEU A 330 31.07 15.03 -12.39
N THR A 331 30.14 15.95 -12.41
CA THR A 331 28.81 15.80 -11.84
C THR A 331 27.76 16.41 -12.77
N VAL A 332 26.48 16.14 -12.49
CA VAL A 332 25.34 16.78 -13.17
C VAL A 332 24.74 17.81 -12.23
N GLU A 333 24.64 19.05 -12.69
CA GLU A 333 23.93 20.14 -12.01
C GLU A 333 22.84 20.71 -12.95
N GLY A 334 21.56 20.46 -12.60
CA GLY A 334 20.46 20.80 -13.51
C GLY A 334 20.58 20.03 -14.83
N THR A 335 20.74 20.75 -15.95
CA THR A 335 20.90 20.19 -17.30
C THR A 335 22.34 20.27 -17.82
N GLU A 336 23.32 20.43 -16.94
CA GLU A 336 24.72 20.62 -17.31
C GLU A 336 25.64 19.57 -16.66
N VAL A 337 26.65 19.16 -17.40
CA VAL A 337 27.81 18.44 -16.87
C VAL A 337 28.80 19.46 -16.35
N VAL A 338 29.21 19.34 -15.10
CA VAL A 338 30.06 20.30 -14.40
C VAL A 338 31.28 19.59 -13.83
N ASP A 339 32.46 20.22 -13.98
CA ASP A 339 33.66 19.84 -13.23
C ASP A 339 33.60 20.44 -11.82
N THR A 340 33.71 19.61 -10.80
CA THR A 340 33.68 20.05 -9.39
C THR A 340 34.77 21.04 -9.01
N MET A 341 35.83 21.17 -9.83
CA MET A 341 36.88 22.17 -9.70
C MET A 341 36.59 23.45 -10.50
N GLY A 342 35.44 23.53 -11.17
CA GLY A 342 34.97 24.72 -11.87
C GLY A 342 35.60 24.99 -13.24
N THR A 343 36.35 24.04 -13.80
CA THR A 343 37.04 24.21 -15.09
C THR A 343 36.18 23.90 -16.30
N LEU A 344 35.05 23.24 -16.12
CA LEU A 344 34.11 22.88 -17.19
C LEU A 344 32.66 23.05 -16.71
N ARG A 345 31.83 23.63 -17.60
CA ARG A 345 30.38 23.61 -17.50
C ARG A 345 29.81 23.53 -18.92
N VAL A 346 29.11 22.47 -19.26
CA VAL A 346 28.59 22.20 -20.60
C VAL A 346 27.20 21.57 -20.51
N PRO A 347 26.22 22.05 -21.30
CA PRO A 347 24.92 21.41 -21.38
C PRO A 347 25.01 19.94 -21.76
N VAL A 348 24.22 19.07 -21.13
CA VAL A 348 24.18 17.63 -21.44
C VAL A 348 23.93 17.38 -22.94
N ALA A 349 23.03 18.16 -23.56
CA ALA A 349 22.75 18.07 -24.99
C ALA A 349 23.98 18.34 -25.87
N ASP A 350 24.85 19.28 -25.49
CA ASP A 350 26.11 19.56 -26.19
C ASP A 350 27.22 18.53 -25.86
N ALA A 351 27.22 18.04 -24.64
CA ALA A 351 28.13 17.01 -24.18
C ALA A 351 27.91 15.68 -24.90
N THR A 352 26.66 15.39 -25.25
CA THR A 352 26.25 14.13 -25.91
C THR A 352 26.02 14.25 -27.43
N ARG A 353 26.26 15.44 -28.00
CA ARG A 353 26.04 15.69 -29.45
C ARG A 353 26.84 14.72 -30.33
N GLY A 354 26.12 13.96 -31.14
CA GLY A 354 26.71 12.95 -32.04
C GLY A 354 27.27 11.72 -31.33
N LEU A 355 27.00 11.57 -30.03
CA LEU A 355 27.32 10.42 -29.21
C LEU A 355 26.06 9.65 -28.84
N SER A 356 26.23 8.35 -28.62
CA SER A 356 25.15 7.45 -28.20
C SER A 356 25.65 6.55 -27.09
N PHE A 357 24.89 6.47 -25.99
CA PHE A 357 25.18 5.62 -24.84
C PHE A 357 23.96 4.74 -24.59
N ASP A 358 24.18 3.46 -24.34
CA ASP A 358 23.12 2.47 -24.24
C ASP A 358 23.51 1.40 -23.21
N GLU A 359 22.81 1.38 -22.07
CA GLU A 359 23.12 0.49 -20.98
C GLU A 359 21.84 -0.16 -20.42
N THR A 360 21.98 -1.40 -20.01
CA THR A 360 20.92 -2.18 -19.35
C THR A 360 21.38 -2.55 -17.93
N PHE A 361 20.47 -2.44 -16.98
CA PHE A 361 20.74 -2.78 -15.58
C PHE A 361 19.64 -3.66 -15.03
N GLU A 362 20.03 -4.71 -14.30
CA GLU A 362 19.15 -5.57 -13.53
C GLU A 362 19.36 -5.29 -12.05
N HIS A 363 18.28 -4.92 -11.36
CA HIS A 363 18.27 -4.58 -9.95
C HIS A 363 17.66 -5.71 -9.14
N HIS A 364 18.36 -6.15 -8.10
CA HIS A 364 17.88 -7.10 -7.09
C HIS A 364 17.81 -6.41 -5.73
N HIS A 365 16.87 -6.85 -4.89
CA HIS A 365 16.91 -6.51 -3.46
C HIS A 365 17.85 -7.47 -2.70
N ARG A 366 18.09 -7.22 -1.42
CA ARG A 366 18.83 -8.13 -0.57
C ARG A 366 18.14 -9.50 -0.49
N PRO A 367 18.87 -10.61 -0.37
CA PRO A 367 18.28 -11.93 -0.14
C PRO A 367 17.40 -11.95 1.12
N THR A 368 16.34 -12.73 1.08
CA THR A 368 15.47 -13.05 2.22
C THR A 368 15.50 -14.55 2.48
N GLU A 369 15.03 -14.96 3.65
CA GLU A 369 14.99 -16.36 4.06
C GLU A 369 13.55 -16.88 3.99
N GLU A 370 13.38 -18.16 3.69
CA GLU A 370 12.13 -18.86 3.95
C GLU A 370 11.90 -18.95 5.45
N LEU A 371 10.63 -19.03 5.86
CA LEU A 371 10.30 -19.33 7.25
C LEU A 371 10.55 -20.80 7.55
N ASP A 372 11.17 -21.10 8.69
CA ASP A 372 11.34 -22.45 9.17
C ASP A 372 10.01 -23.10 9.64
N GLU A 373 10.07 -24.34 10.11
CA GLU A 373 8.90 -25.07 10.61
C GLU A 373 8.21 -24.42 11.83
N ASN A 374 8.91 -23.51 12.52
CA ASN A 374 8.42 -22.73 13.65
C ASN A 374 7.98 -21.31 13.25
N GLY A 375 8.00 -20.99 11.95
CA GLY A 375 7.69 -19.68 11.42
C GLY A 375 8.74 -18.61 11.70
N GLN A 376 10.01 -19.01 11.88
CA GLN A 376 11.13 -18.10 12.15
C GLN A 376 11.99 -17.93 10.91
N GLY A 377 12.49 -16.71 10.67
CA GLY A 377 13.36 -16.36 9.56
C GLY A 377 13.41 -14.86 9.28
N ASN A 378 14.48 -14.42 8.61
CA ASN A 378 14.64 -13.05 8.10
C ASN A 378 13.93 -12.91 6.74
N CYS A 379 12.61 -13.02 6.77
CA CYS A 379 11.77 -13.25 5.59
C CYS A 379 11.36 -12.00 4.80
N HIS A 380 11.50 -10.79 5.36
CA HIS A 380 11.06 -9.56 4.69
C HIS A 380 12.23 -8.64 4.35
N VAL A 381 12.14 -7.90 3.25
CA VAL A 381 13.18 -6.97 2.79
C VAL A 381 13.17 -5.68 3.61
N ALA A 382 12.03 -5.03 3.73
CA ALA A 382 11.84 -3.75 4.41
C ALA A 382 10.39 -3.58 4.87
N PHE A 383 10.16 -2.53 5.67
CA PHE A 383 8.85 -2.23 6.24
C PHE A 383 8.49 -0.76 6.08
N ALA A 384 7.18 -0.50 5.97
CA ALA A 384 6.59 0.83 6.10
C ALA A 384 5.61 0.86 7.27
N PHE A 385 5.51 2.00 7.94
CA PHE A 385 4.69 2.21 9.12
C PHE A 385 3.70 3.35 8.89
N VAL A 386 2.50 3.20 9.45
CA VAL A 386 1.42 4.16 9.24
C VAL A 386 0.57 4.29 10.50
N ALA A 387 0.15 5.50 10.81
CA ALA A 387 -0.91 5.76 11.79
C ALA A 387 -2.06 6.51 11.14
N HIS A 388 -3.29 6.13 11.51
CA HIS A 388 -4.52 6.81 11.12
C HIS A 388 -5.33 7.19 12.36
N ARG A 389 -5.92 8.38 12.32
CA ARG A 389 -6.98 8.83 13.22
C ARG A 389 -8.23 9.09 12.39
N ALA A 390 -9.32 8.40 12.70
CA ALA A 390 -10.62 8.63 12.11
C ALA A 390 -11.50 9.47 13.02
N VAL A 391 -12.25 10.41 12.45
CA VAL A 391 -13.33 11.13 13.10
C VAL A 391 -14.62 10.81 12.37
N VAL A 392 -15.61 10.32 13.08
CA VAL A 392 -16.92 9.95 12.53
C VAL A 392 -18.05 10.67 13.26
N ASP A 393 -19.10 10.97 12.53
CA ASP A 393 -20.40 11.37 13.07
C ASP A 393 -21.38 10.20 12.85
N VAL A 394 -22.07 9.78 13.91
CA VAL A 394 -22.95 8.60 13.90
C VAL A 394 -24.32 9.01 14.42
N ASP A 395 -25.36 8.63 13.69
CA ASP A 395 -26.74 8.58 14.23
C ASP A 395 -26.98 7.16 14.77
N PRO A 396 -26.96 6.94 16.09
CA PRO A 396 -27.10 5.62 16.68
C PRO A 396 -28.51 5.04 16.59
N ASP A 397 -29.54 5.87 16.38
CA ASP A 397 -30.93 5.43 16.27
C ASP A 397 -31.23 4.89 14.89
N LEU A 398 -30.57 5.41 13.85
CA LEU A 398 -30.70 5.00 12.46
C LEU A 398 -29.56 4.11 11.99
N GLY A 399 -28.45 4.05 12.75
CA GLY A 399 -27.25 3.31 12.38
C GLY A 399 -26.46 3.94 11.22
N LEU A 400 -26.66 5.23 10.98
CA LEU A 400 -26.00 5.95 9.88
C LEU A 400 -24.66 6.51 10.31
N VAL A 401 -23.67 6.42 9.45
CA VAL A 401 -22.29 6.87 9.70
C VAL A 401 -21.83 7.83 8.61
N LYS A 402 -21.23 8.94 9.01
CA LYS A 402 -20.43 9.83 8.15
C LYS A 402 -19.00 9.84 8.66
N VAL A 403 -18.06 9.43 7.82
CA VAL A 403 -16.63 9.64 8.12
C VAL A 403 -16.30 11.08 7.78
N VAL A 404 -15.95 11.87 8.79
CA VAL A 404 -15.75 13.32 8.65
C VAL A 404 -14.32 13.62 8.23
N GLN A 405 -13.35 12.98 8.88
CA GLN A 405 -11.94 13.22 8.63
C GLN A 405 -11.12 11.96 8.87
N ILE A 406 -10.13 11.75 8.03
CA ILE A 406 -9.02 10.84 8.29
C ILE A 406 -7.73 11.66 8.34
N ALA A 407 -7.11 11.71 9.50
CA ALA A 407 -5.76 12.26 9.68
C ALA A 407 -4.75 11.11 9.68
N THR A 408 -3.60 11.28 9.03
CA THR A 408 -2.61 10.21 8.87
C THR A 408 -1.18 10.72 8.81
N ALA A 409 -0.26 9.95 9.35
CA ALA A 409 1.18 10.09 9.11
C ALA A 409 1.71 8.78 8.53
N GLN A 410 2.38 8.89 7.38
CA GLN A 410 2.82 7.79 6.54
C GLN A 410 4.34 7.77 6.44
N ASP A 411 4.98 6.67 6.80
CA ASP A 411 6.40 6.43 6.53
C ASP A 411 6.59 6.10 5.04
N VAL A 412 7.25 7.00 4.33
CA VAL A 412 7.41 6.92 2.86
C VAL A 412 8.87 6.81 2.42
N GLY A 413 9.79 6.71 3.37
CA GLY A 413 11.22 6.81 3.08
C GLY A 413 11.54 8.22 2.57
N LYS A 414 12.03 8.32 1.33
CA LYS A 414 12.19 9.61 0.63
C LYS A 414 11.02 9.86 -0.32
N VAL A 415 10.42 11.02 -0.25
CA VAL A 415 9.37 11.43 -1.19
C VAL A 415 9.97 11.76 -2.55
N LEU A 416 9.59 11.03 -3.60
CA LEU A 416 10.05 11.30 -4.96
C LEU A 416 9.06 12.17 -5.75
N ASN A 417 7.76 11.95 -5.54
CA ASN A 417 6.69 12.73 -6.14
C ASN A 417 5.58 12.96 -5.10
N PRO A 418 5.54 14.14 -4.45
CA PRO A 418 4.59 14.42 -3.36
C PRO A 418 3.12 14.29 -3.78
N LEU A 419 2.77 14.77 -4.98
CA LEU A 419 1.39 14.74 -5.47
C LEU A 419 0.92 13.30 -5.75
N ALA A 420 1.75 12.50 -6.41
CA ALA A 420 1.45 11.09 -6.66
C ALA A 420 1.38 10.29 -5.36
N ALA A 421 2.25 10.60 -4.39
CA ALA A 421 2.23 9.98 -3.07
C ALA A 421 0.93 10.30 -2.32
N LEU A 422 0.50 11.56 -2.31
CA LEU A 422 -0.78 11.97 -1.71
C LEU A 422 -1.96 11.22 -2.37
N GLY A 423 -1.98 11.12 -3.70
CA GLY A 423 -3.02 10.37 -4.41
C GLY A 423 -3.08 8.88 -4.02
N GLN A 424 -1.93 8.24 -3.73
CA GLN A 424 -1.91 6.87 -3.22
C GLN A 424 -2.45 6.78 -1.79
N ILE A 425 -2.20 7.78 -0.95
CA ILE A 425 -2.71 7.87 0.42
C ILE A 425 -4.23 8.02 0.40
N GLU A 426 -4.76 8.99 -0.34
CA GLU A 426 -6.19 9.24 -0.49
C GLU A 426 -6.93 8.02 -1.06
N GLY A 427 -6.38 7.41 -2.12
CA GLY A 427 -6.94 6.20 -2.72
C GLY A 427 -6.91 4.98 -1.79
N GLY A 428 -5.92 4.88 -0.89
CA GLY A 428 -5.88 3.86 0.16
C GLY A 428 -6.95 4.08 1.22
N ILE A 429 -7.14 5.33 1.63
CA ILE A 429 -8.16 5.74 2.59
C ILE A 429 -9.56 5.46 2.06
N ALA A 430 -9.85 5.78 0.79
CA ALA A 430 -11.13 5.49 0.17
C ALA A 430 -11.48 3.99 0.19
N GLN A 431 -10.51 3.11 -0.08
CA GLN A 431 -10.71 1.66 0.03
C GLN A 431 -10.92 1.21 1.47
N GLY A 432 -10.17 1.75 2.43
CA GLY A 432 -10.36 1.44 3.85
C GLY A 432 -11.72 1.89 4.39
N LEU A 433 -12.25 3.01 3.91
CA LEU A 433 -13.61 3.48 4.18
C LEU A 433 -14.66 2.50 3.65
N GLY A 434 -14.54 2.08 2.38
CA GLY A 434 -15.45 1.10 1.78
C GLY A 434 -15.51 -0.19 2.60
N LEU A 435 -14.34 -0.74 2.97
CA LEU A 435 -14.24 -1.93 3.82
C LEU A 435 -14.83 -1.73 5.22
N ALA A 436 -14.81 -0.51 5.76
CA ALA A 436 -15.30 -0.24 7.10
C ALA A 436 -16.83 -0.23 7.18
N VAL A 437 -17.53 0.36 6.19
CA VAL A 437 -18.95 0.69 6.31
C VAL A 437 -19.82 0.44 5.08
N MET A 438 -19.27 0.01 3.92
CA MET A 438 -20.01 -0.08 2.67
C MET A 438 -19.85 -1.40 1.92
N GLU A 439 -18.60 -1.80 1.64
CA GLU A 439 -18.31 -2.86 0.67
C GLU A 439 -18.42 -4.26 1.28
N GLU A 440 -19.35 -5.05 0.80
CA GLU A 440 -19.50 -6.45 1.20
C GLU A 440 -19.96 -7.31 0.01
N ILE A 441 -19.24 -8.40 -0.26
CA ILE A 441 -19.71 -9.44 -1.15
C ILE A 441 -20.64 -10.36 -0.36
N VAL A 442 -21.92 -10.37 -0.70
CA VAL A 442 -22.93 -11.22 -0.05
C VAL A 442 -22.99 -12.56 -0.74
N LEU A 443 -22.60 -13.62 -0.02
CA LEU A 443 -22.64 -15.00 -0.49
C LEU A 443 -23.80 -15.78 0.14
N ARG A 444 -24.51 -16.56 -0.67
CA ARG A 444 -25.49 -17.57 -0.24
C ARG A 444 -25.34 -18.82 -1.10
N ASP A 445 -25.09 -19.95 -0.46
CA ASP A 445 -24.93 -21.25 -1.13
C ASP A 445 -23.84 -21.21 -2.23
N GLY A 446 -22.70 -20.57 -1.95
CA GLY A 446 -21.60 -20.39 -2.89
C GLY A 446 -21.87 -19.41 -4.04
N LYS A 447 -23.01 -18.71 -4.02
CA LYS A 447 -23.39 -17.75 -5.07
C LYS A 447 -23.33 -16.33 -4.55
N MET A 448 -22.70 -15.46 -5.33
CA MET A 448 -22.70 -14.03 -5.09
C MET A 448 -24.10 -13.47 -5.38
N ARG A 449 -24.63 -12.63 -4.48
CA ARG A 449 -25.99 -12.09 -4.54
C ARG A 449 -26.06 -10.63 -4.95
N ASN A 450 -24.95 -9.94 -4.92
CA ASN A 450 -24.84 -8.52 -5.23
C ASN A 450 -23.73 -8.22 -6.24
N PRO A 451 -23.72 -8.83 -7.45
CA PRO A 451 -22.63 -8.67 -8.42
C PRO A 451 -22.80 -7.42 -9.31
N SER A 452 -23.35 -6.34 -8.76
CA SER A 452 -23.54 -5.08 -9.48
C SER A 452 -23.36 -3.87 -8.58
N PHE A 453 -23.09 -2.70 -9.15
CA PHE A 453 -22.99 -1.44 -8.38
C PHE A 453 -24.34 -0.92 -7.84
N THR A 454 -25.44 -1.60 -8.15
CA THR A 454 -26.72 -1.32 -7.50
C THR A 454 -26.73 -1.80 -6.05
N ASP A 455 -26.10 -2.95 -5.79
CA ASP A 455 -26.17 -3.65 -4.51
C ASP A 455 -24.80 -3.79 -3.83
N TYR A 456 -23.70 -3.69 -4.59
CA TYR A 456 -22.34 -3.58 -4.07
C TYR A 456 -21.98 -2.10 -4.02
N LEU A 457 -22.09 -1.53 -2.82
CA LEU A 457 -21.92 -0.10 -2.62
C LEU A 457 -20.44 0.28 -2.57
N LEU A 458 -20.02 1.24 -3.39
CA LEU A 458 -18.73 1.87 -3.34
C LEU A 458 -18.83 3.27 -2.74
N PRO A 459 -17.80 3.75 -2.01
CA PRO A 459 -17.75 5.14 -1.59
C PRO A 459 -17.82 6.10 -2.79
N THR A 460 -18.71 7.08 -2.70
CA THR A 460 -18.84 8.15 -3.68
C THR A 460 -18.02 9.39 -3.25
N ALA A 461 -17.96 10.42 -4.08
CA ALA A 461 -17.31 11.68 -3.72
C ALA A 461 -17.92 12.34 -2.47
N LEU A 462 -19.23 12.11 -2.20
CA LEU A 462 -19.91 12.64 -1.00
C LEU A 462 -19.58 11.84 0.26
N ASP A 463 -19.14 10.59 0.12
CA ASP A 463 -18.72 9.75 1.25
C ASP A 463 -17.25 9.99 1.62
N ALA A 464 -16.46 10.55 0.70
CA ALA A 464 -15.04 10.80 0.93
C ALA A 464 -14.83 11.79 2.09
N PRO A 465 -14.02 11.41 3.10
CA PRO A 465 -13.71 12.30 4.21
C PRO A 465 -12.69 13.37 3.81
N GLU A 466 -12.58 14.43 4.62
CA GLU A 466 -11.39 15.27 4.61
C GLU A 466 -10.16 14.42 4.95
N VAL A 467 -9.11 14.50 4.11
CA VAL A 467 -7.83 13.81 4.35
C VAL A 467 -6.78 14.82 4.75
N VAL A 468 -6.23 14.68 5.94
CA VAL A 468 -5.09 15.48 6.43
C VAL A 468 -3.89 14.55 6.59
N ALA A 469 -2.91 14.68 5.69
CA ALA A 469 -1.79 13.74 5.60
C ALA A 469 -0.44 14.41 5.86
N THR A 470 0.43 13.73 6.61
CA THR A 470 1.85 14.02 6.74
C THR A 470 2.66 12.85 6.19
N MET A 471 3.68 13.14 5.41
CA MET A 471 4.64 12.17 4.91
C MET A 471 5.91 12.26 5.75
N ILE A 472 6.24 11.17 6.43
CA ILE A 472 7.45 11.06 7.24
C ILE A 472 8.57 10.60 6.32
N GLU A 473 9.57 11.45 6.14
CA GLU A 473 10.75 11.13 5.37
C GLU A 473 11.85 10.58 6.30
N GLU A 474 11.98 9.26 6.28
CA GLU A 474 13.09 8.50 6.89
C GLU A 474 13.66 7.62 5.77
N PRO A 475 14.64 8.15 5.00
CA PRO A 475 15.18 7.44 3.84
C PRO A 475 15.64 6.04 4.17
N GLU A 476 15.18 5.07 3.39
CA GLU A 476 15.56 3.66 3.56
C GLU A 476 16.96 3.44 2.98
N PRO A 477 17.98 3.10 3.80
CA PRO A 477 19.36 3.03 3.33
C PRO A 477 19.58 1.96 2.25
N GLN A 478 18.78 0.91 2.24
CA GLN A 478 18.91 -0.19 1.27
C GLN A 478 18.14 0.08 -0.03
N ALA A 479 17.23 1.06 -0.03
CA ALA A 479 16.48 1.41 -1.23
C ALA A 479 17.33 2.27 -2.19
N PRO A 480 17.33 2.00 -3.49
CA PRO A 480 18.14 2.71 -4.47
C PRO A 480 17.98 4.24 -4.44
N LEU A 481 16.78 4.71 -4.10
CA LEU A 481 16.44 6.14 -4.04
C LEU A 481 16.08 6.59 -2.63
N GLY A 482 16.28 5.74 -1.62
CA GLY A 482 15.83 5.98 -0.26
C GLY A 482 14.31 5.95 -0.08
N ALA A 483 13.54 5.65 -1.11
CA ALA A 483 12.08 5.68 -1.10
C ALA A 483 11.49 4.33 -0.68
N LYS A 484 10.39 4.35 0.08
CA LYS A 484 9.57 3.19 0.38
C LYS A 484 8.33 3.18 -0.53
N GLY A 485 7.89 1.99 -0.92
CA GLY A 485 6.65 1.83 -1.68
C GLY A 485 5.42 2.13 -0.81
N ILE A 486 4.49 2.92 -1.33
CA ILE A 486 3.27 3.35 -0.62
C ILE A 486 1.98 2.84 -1.28
N GLY A 487 2.09 1.76 -2.06
CA GLY A 487 0.94 1.16 -2.71
C GLY A 487 -0.08 0.58 -1.73
N GLU A 488 0.38 -0.14 -0.70
CA GLU A 488 -0.47 -0.87 0.25
C GLU A 488 -0.61 -0.20 1.63
N PRO A 489 0.46 0.37 2.25
CA PRO A 489 0.39 0.86 3.61
C PRO A 489 -0.80 1.80 3.90
N PRO A 490 -1.18 2.73 3.01
CA PRO A 490 -2.26 3.67 3.28
C PRO A 490 -3.65 3.06 3.50
N CYS A 491 -3.90 1.82 3.05
CA CYS A 491 -5.23 1.21 3.21
C CYS A 491 -5.37 0.32 4.46
N ILE A 492 -4.27 0.02 5.17
CA ILE A 492 -4.24 -1.09 6.13
C ILE A 492 -4.97 -0.75 7.42
N SER A 493 -4.64 0.37 8.06
CA SER A 493 -5.18 0.74 9.38
C SER A 493 -6.35 1.72 9.34
N VAL A 494 -6.86 2.08 8.16
CA VAL A 494 -8.04 2.96 8.01
C VAL A 494 -9.30 2.30 8.54
N THR A 495 -9.57 1.05 8.12
CA THR A 495 -10.75 0.30 8.54
C THR A 495 -10.84 0.17 10.06
N PRO A 496 -9.81 -0.32 10.79
CA PRO A 496 -9.88 -0.36 12.24
C PRO A 496 -10.02 1.02 12.89
N ALA A 497 -9.41 2.07 12.35
CA ALA A 497 -9.57 3.43 12.88
C ALA A 497 -11.03 3.92 12.79
N ILE A 498 -11.70 3.70 11.65
CA ILE A 498 -13.11 4.06 11.46
C ILE A 498 -14.01 3.26 12.41
N VAL A 499 -13.82 1.93 12.49
CA VAL A 499 -14.64 1.08 13.37
C VAL A 499 -14.41 1.43 14.85
N ALA A 500 -13.18 1.74 15.24
CA ALA A 500 -12.87 2.24 16.59
C ALA A 500 -13.59 3.57 16.90
N ALA A 501 -13.65 4.48 15.91
CA ALA A 501 -14.39 5.74 16.05
C ALA A 501 -15.90 5.51 16.20
N ILE A 502 -16.48 4.55 15.47
CA ILE A 502 -17.90 4.17 15.61
C ILE A 502 -18.14 3.56 16.99
N ARG A 503 -17.26 2.68 17.49
CA ARG A 503 -17.31 2.13 18.85
C ARG A 503 -17.28 3.24 19.90
N ALA A 504 -16.39 4.23 19.74
CA ALA A 504 -16.29 5.37 20.66
C ALA A 504 -17.56 6.24 20.67
N ALA A 505 -18.19 6.45 19.51
CA ALA A 505 -19.44 7.21 19.40
C ALA A 505 -20.66 6.50 20.00
N THR A 506 -20.69 5.15 19.89
CA THR A 506 -21.92 4.36 20.18
C THR A 506 -21.84 3.52 21.44
N GLY A 507 -20.64 3.20 21.93
CA GLY A 507 -20.42 2.23 23.00
C GLY A 507 -20.68 0.78 22.60
N ARG A 508 -20.90 0.49 21.29
CA ARG A 508 -21.18 -0.86 20.79
C ARG A 508 -19.88 -1.65 20.60
N ASP A 509 -19.90 -2.94 20.89
CA ASP A 509 -18.84 -3.87 20.45
C ASP A 509 -19.13 -4.30 19.00
N LEU A 510 -18.26 -3.89 18.07
CA LEU A 510 -18.43 -4.10 16.63
C LEU A 510 -17.31 -5.04 16.13
N PRO A 511 -17.49 -6.37 16.23
CA PRO A 511 -16.43 -7.33 15.95
C PRO A 511 -16.24 -7.65 14.46
N ARG A 512 -17.01 -7.02 13.57
CA ARG A 512 -17.01 -7.31 12.12
C ARG A 512 -16.94 -6.06 11.26
N THR A 513 -16.53 -6.23 10.01
CA THR A 513 -16.61 -5.23 8.93
C THR A 513 -17.24 -5.86 7.68
N PRO A 514 -17.94 -5.07 6.85
CA PRO A 514 -18.36 -3.70 7.13
C PRO A 514 -19.34 -3.62 8.32
N VAL A 515 -19.29 -2.49 9.02
CA VAL A 515 -20.30 -2.19 10.06
C VAL A 515 -21.60 -1.83 9.37
N ARG A 516 -22.64 -2.58 9.65
CA ARG A 516 -23.96 -2.35 9.07
C ARG A 516 -24.84 -1.50 10.00
N PRO A 517 -25.83 -0.76 9.49
CA PRO A 517 -26.76 0.02 10.32
C PRO A 517 -27.36 -0.78 11.48
N GLN A 518 -27.78 -2.01 11.24
CA GLN A 518 -28.35 -2.87 12.29
C GLN A 518 -27.36 -3.24 13.38
N ASP A 519 -26.06 -3.34 13.10
CA ASP A 519 -25.03 -3.64 14.10
C ASP A 519 -24.89 -2.47 15.11
N ILE A 520 -25.14 -1.25 14.64
CA ILE A 520 -25.14 -0.03 15.49
C ILE A 520 -26.44 0.05 16.31
N VAL A 521 -27.58 -0.13 15.67
CA VAL A 521 -28.89 0.05 16.33
C VAL A 521 -29.14 -1.07 17.34
N PHE A 522 -28.99 -2.32 16.94
CA PHE A 522 -29.38 -3.48 17.76
C PHE A 522 -28.20 -4.16 18.47
N GLY A 523 -26.98 -3.87 18.07
CA GLY A 523 -25.76 -4.61 18.45
C GLY A 523 -25.54 -5.82 17.54
N PRO A 524 -24.35 -6.43 17.62
CA PRO A 524 -23.94 -7.58 16.82
C PRO A 524 -24.69 -8.86 17.17
#